data_178350d1a7f994e68ae4b70c948ba5a8
#
_entry.id   178350d1a7f994e68ae4b70c948ba5a8
#
_cell.length_a   1.000
_cell.length_b   1.000
_cell.length_c   1.000
_cell.angle_alpha   90.00
_cell.angle_beta   90.00
_cell.angle_gamma   90.00
#
_symmetry.space_group_name_H-M   'P 1'
#
loop_
_entity.id
_entity.type
_entity.pdbx_description
1 polymer ?
#
loop_
_entity_poly.entity_id
_entity_poly.type
_entity_poly.pdbx_seq_one_letter_code
_entity_poly.pdbx_strand_id
1 'polypeptide(L)'
;MWCRLLLVLLLCQCEGILASAQNVGNLPLVGVLRLNTPENVEPIPTIFRNSLAALGQVDGRNIRIEFRLAAGHADRFPELAQRLVNEKASVIVASGDAAVRAAQQATKTIPIIAVVDDIVASGLISNMAKPGANTTGVSILATELDGKRVDVLKRIVPSSQRFGVLSDPSSAQARPQQLIDTARALNIELITEEVRSPDDFLPAFASFRARRVEAVIIRSSPLLSGFRTDLCNLSLTHKLPAIGQFREMAEAGCTASYGVKLAEMHGLAAMFTDKMLRGARPEDTPAQQPTKYELVINSKTAKALGREPAGHSARRSRRGDRIGGPMSAIGPKRTSLVAPHMSAFRDKADMAPRRARYCRRTGSRSFVLQLRLLTTDFADRSNIHASAGVDADVTSWLAEWTTTYAASRLL
;
A
#
# COMPACT_ATOMS: atom_id res chain seq x y z
N MET A 1 61.71 -11.21 -23.57
CA MET A 1 61.24 -10.00 -22.84
C MET A 1 59.69 -9.87 -22.84
N TRP A 2 59.02 -10.16 -23.91
CA TRP A 2 57.56 -10.00 -24.05
C TRP A 2 56.72 -10.97 -23.21
N CYS A 3 57.15 -12.23 -23.00
CA CYS A 3 56.43 -13.18 -22.13
C CYS A 3 56.36 -12.79 -20.65
N ARG A 4 57.38 -12.08 -20.14
CA ARG A 4 57.37 -11.61 -18.74
C ARG A 4 56.40 -10.42 -18.53
N LEU A 5 56.21 -9.58 -19.55
CA LEU A 5 55.28 -8.47 -19.49
C LEU A 5 53.80 -8.95 -19.53
N LEU A 6 53.51 -9.98 -20.33
CA LEU A 6 52.18 -10.60 -20.40
C LEU A 6 51.79 -11.30 -19.09
N LEU A 7 52.75 -11.95 -18.41
CA LEU A 7 52.52 -12.60 -17.12
C LEU A 7 52.23 -11.60 -16.00
N VAL A 8 52.91 -10.46 -15.99
CA VAL A 8 52.68 -9.38 -15.02
C VAL A 8 51.32 -8.70 -15.26
N LEU A 9 50.91 -8.50 -16.51
CA LEU A 9 49.57 -7.97 -16.85
C LEU A 9 48.44 -8.92 -16.46
N LEU A 10 48.61 -10.23 -16.64
CA LEU A 10 47.65 -11.24 -16.21
C LEU A 10 47.54 -11.33 -14.67
N LEU A 11 48.67 -11.25 -13.95
CA LEU A 11 48.68 -11.22 -12.48
C LEU A 11 48.01 -9.98 -11.91
N CYS A 12 48.22 -8.77 -12.48
CA CYS A 12 47.51 -7.57 -12.08
C CYS A 12 45.98 -7.62 -12.34
N GLN A 13 45.53 -8.31 -13.37
CA GLN A 13 44.10 -8.51 -13.61
C GLN A 13 43.48 -9.48 -12.61
N CYS A 14 44.20 -10.52 -12.18
CA CYS A 14 43.78 -11.45 -11.14
C CYS A 14 43.66 -10.80 -9.76
N GLU A 15 44.54 -9.87 -9.39
CA GLU A 15 44.49 -9.14 -8.12
C GLU A 15 43.26 -8.20 -8.07
N GLY A 16 42.91 -7.58 -9.19
CA GLY A 16 41.69 -6.75 -9.28
C GLY A 16 40.37 -7.55 -9.09
N ILE A 17 40.33 -8.78 -9.58
CA ILE A 17 39.14 -9.67 -9.44
C ILE A 17 39.06 -10.22 -8.01
N LEU A 18 40.20 -10.58 -7.39
CA LEU A 18 40.25 -11.05 -6.01
C LEU A 18 39.93 -9.94 -5.01
N ALA A 19 40.39 -8.71 -5.24
CA ALA A 19 40.06 -7.55 -4.41
C ALA A 19 38.58 -7.20 -4.47
N SER A 20 37.90 -7.36 -5.61
CA SER A 20 36.44 -7.18 -5.75
C SER A 20 35.68 -8.26 -5.01
N ALA A 21 36.13 -9.50 -5.02
CA ALA A 21 35.45 -10.61 -4.32
C ALA A 21 35.58 -10.52 -2.78
N GLN A 22 36.73 -10.01 -2.28
CA GLN A 22 36.94 -9.82 -0.85
C GLN A 22 36.15 -8.65 -0.26
N ASN A 23 35.69 -7.69 -1.07
CA ASN A 23 34.96 -6.52 -0.60
C ASN A 23 33.48 -6.77 -0.36
N VAL A 24 32.90 -7.82 -0.94
CA VAL A 24 31.47 -8.16 -0.80
C VAL A 24 31.14 -8.63 0.63
N GLY A 25 32.08 -9.28 1.32
CA GLY A 25 31.91 -9.75 2.71
C GLY A 25 31.83 -8.64 3.76
N ASN A 26 32.31 -7.44 3.44
CA ASN A 26 32.35 -6.29 4.36
C ASN A 26 31.29 -5.22 4.10
N LEU A 27 30.40 -5.44 3.10
CA LEU A 27 29.36 -4.47 2.81
C LEU A 27 28.28 -4.47 3.91
N PRO A 28 27.75 -3.28 4.29
CA PRO A 28 26.60 -3.18 5.19
C PRO A 28 25.45 -4.07 4.71
N LEU A 29 24.99 -4.98 5.57
CA LEU A 29 23.90 -5.88 5.27
C LEU A 29 22.55 -5.23 5.59
N VAL A 30 21.68 -5.16 4.60
CA VAL A 30 20.25 -4.82 4.74
C VAL A 30 19.44 -6.11 4.68
N GLY A 31 18.98 -6.59 5.83
CA GLY A 31 18.11 -7.77 5.93
C GLY A 31 16.65 -7.40 5.72
N VAL A 32 15.93 -8.13 4.87
CA VAL A 32 14.51 -7.88 4.61
C VAL A 32 13.69 -9.12 4.98
N LEU A 33 12.85 -9.00 6.03
CA LEU A 33 11.96 -10.06 6.53
C LEU A 33 10.58 -9.96 5.88
N ARG A 34 10.14 -11.03 5.20
CA ARG A 34 8.83 -11.07 4.53
C ARG A 34 8.16 -12.44 4.64
N LEU A 35 6.82 -12.42 4.58
CA LEU A 35 6.01 -13.65 4.63
C LEU A 35 5.93 -14.40 3.28
N ASN A 36 6.28 -13.75 2.20
CA ASN A 36 6.24 -14.26 0.83
C ASN A 36 7.01 -15.58 0.64
N THR A 37 6.72 -16.27 -0.47
CA THR A 37 7.58 -17.29 -1.07
C THR A 37 8.49 -16.66 -2.15
N PRO A 38 9.55 -17.35 -2.60
CA PRO A 38 10.36 -16.87 -3.73
C PRO A 38 9.54 -16.61 -4.99
N GLU A 39 8.50 -17.41 -5.24
CA GLU A 39 7.67 -17.34 -6.44
C GLU A 39 6.73 -16.13 -6.46
N ASN A 40 6.33 -15.64 -5.28
CA ASN A 40 5.32 -14.57 -5.16
C ASN A 40 5.84 -13.25 -4.55
N VAL A 41 7.13 -13.15 -4.26
CA VAL A 41 7.72 -11.95 -3.63
C VAL A 41 7.81 -10.75 -4.57
N GLU A 42 7.95 -10.98 -5.89
CA GLU A 42 7.99 -9.90 -6.87
C GLU A 42 6.62 -9.13 -6.93
N PRO A 43 6.62 -7.82 -7.24
CA PRO A 43 7.74 -6.96 -7.68
C PRO A 43 8.52 -6.27 -6.55
N ILE A 44 8.35 -6.68 -5.31
CA ILE A 44 8.84 -5.95 -4.12
C ILE A 44 10.37 -5.82 -4.07
N PRO A 45 11.15 -6.91 -4.28
CA PRO A 45 12.62 -6.80 -4.29
C PRO A 45 13.13 -5.81 -5.33
N THR A 46 12.53 -5.83 -6.52
CA THR A 46 12.90 -4.93 -7.63
C THR A 46 12.58 -3.47 -7.28
N ILE A 47 11.40 -3.19 -6.74
CA ILE A 47 11.00 -1.83 -6.31
C ILE A 47 11.94 -1.33 -5.21
N PHE A 48 12.23 -2.14 -4.20
CA PHE A 48 13.05 -1.75 -3.06
C PHE A 48 14.50 -1.49 -3.48
N ARG A 49 15.11 -2.39 -4.28
CA ARG A 49 16.46 -2.20 -4.81
C ARG A 49 16.58 -0.93 -5.66
N ASN A 50 15.62 -0.70 -6.56
CA ASN A 50 15.60 0.50 -7.41
C ASN A 50 15.45 1.78 -6.57
N SER A 51 14.62 1.75 -5.53
CA SER A 51 14.44 2.89 -4.63
C SER A 51 15.71 3.19 -3.83
N LEU A 52 16.44 2.19 -3.35
CA LEU A 52 17.73 2.35 -2.68
C LEU A 52 18.81 2.83 -3.64
N ALA A 53 18.86 2.29 -4.86
CA ALA A 53 19.81 2.71 -5.88
C ALA A 53 19.64 4.18 -6.25
N ALA A 54 18.40 4.68 -6.33
CA ALA A 54 18.11 6.10 -6.54
C ALA A 54 18.63 7.01 -5.41
N LEU A 55 18.84 6.46 -4.20
CA LEU A 55 19.44 7.15 -3.05
C LEU A 55 20.97 6.96 -2.96
N GLY A 56 21.57 6.24 -3.92
CA GLY A 56 22.98 5.94 -3.96
C GLY A 56 23.39 4.64 -3.25
N GLN A 57 22.43 3.89 -2.72
CA GLN A 57 22.66 2.58 -2.08
C GLN A 57 22.44 1.46 -3.09
N VAL A 58 23.52 0.92 -3.64
CA VAL A 58 23.50 -0.05 -4.74
C VAL A 58 23.89 -1.44 -4.22
N ASP A 59 22.97 -2.41 -4.38
CA ASP A 59 23.17 -3.80 -3.98
C ASP A 59 24.37 -4.42 -4.71
N GLY A 60 25.26 -5.08 -3.97
CA GLY A 60 26.52 -5.65 -4.45
C GLY A 60 27.66 -4.66 -4.66
N ARG A 61 27.45 -3.34 -4.48
CA ARG A 61 28.47 -2.29 -4.66
C ARG A 61 28.86 -1.62 -3.34
N ASN A 62 27.92 -1.09 -2.59
CA ASN A 62 28.16 -0.40 -1.31
C ASN A 62 27.25 -0.88 -0.19
N ILE A 63 26.24 -1.70 -0.49
CA ILE A 63 25.41 -2.46 0.44
C ILE A 63 25.21 -3.87 -0.08
N ARG A 64 24.74 -4.77 0.80
CA ARG A 64 24.25 -6.10 0.45
C ARG A 64 22.81 -6.24 0.93
N ILE A 65 21.88 -6.60 0.05
CA ILE A 65 20.46 -6.77 0.38
C ILE A 65 20.11 -8.24 0.36
N GLU A 66 19.60 -8.75 1.48
CA GLU A 66 19.16 -10.13 1.60
C GLU A 66 17.70 -10.25 2.03
N PHE A 67 16.92 -10.93 1.22
CA PHE A 67 15.52 -11.25 1.53
C PHE A 67 15.44 -12.58 2.27
N ARG A 68 14.88 -12.56 3.47
CA ARG A 68 14.56 -13.73 4.30
C ARG A 68 13.05 -13.96 4.24
N LEU A 69 12.67 -15.01 3.52
CA LEU A 69 11.27 -15.32 3.21
C LEU A 69 10.74 -16.41 4.12
N ALA A 70 9.65 -16.15 4.83
CA ALA A 70 9.03 -17.10 5.74
C ALA A 70 8.08 -18.10 5.03
N ALA A 71 7.86 -17.94 3.72
CA ALA A 71 7.09 -18.83 2.87
C ALA A 71 5.63 -19.08 3.36
N GLY A 72 4.97 -18.02 3.84
CA GLY A 72 3.61 -18.11 4.38
C GLY A 72 3.51 -18.52 5.86
N HIS A 73 4.62 -18.86 6.49
CA HIS A 73 4.68 -19.39 7.86
C HIS A 73 5.31 -18.37 8.81
N ALA A 74 4.47 -17.62 9.56
CA ALA A 74 4.92 -16.56 10.44
C ALA A 74 5.78 -17.05 11.62
N ASP A 75 5.62 -18.30 12.03
CA ASP A 75 6.41 -18.99 13.06
C ASP A 75 7.90 -19.12 12.72
N ARG A 76 8.28 -18.96 11.45
CA ARG A 76 9.69 -18.94 11.01
C ARG A 76 10.41 -17.61 11.23
N PHE A 77 9.69 -16.52 11.50
CA PHE A 77 10.31 -15.20 11.66
C PHE A 77 11.33 -15.12 12.80
N PRO A 78 11.13 -15.72 13.99
CA PRO A 78 12.14 -15.67 15.06
C PRO A 78 13.50 -16.20 14.62
N GLU A 79 13.53 -17.35 13.94
CA GLU A 79 14.78 -17.94 13.41
C GLU A 79 15.41 -17.04 12.34
N LEU A 80 14.59 -16.54 11.39
CA LEU A 80 15.09 -15.70 10.30
C LEU A 80 15.63 -14.35 10.82
N ALA A 81 14.98 -13.76 11.84
CA ALA A 81 15.46 -12.55 12.49
C ALA A 81 16.78 -12.80 13.22
N GLN A 82 16.89 -13.92 13.97
CA GLN A 82 18.13 -14.27 14.67
C GLN A 82 19.30 -14.49 13.72
N ARG A 83 19.06 -15.09 12.54
CA ARG A 83 20.09 -15.25 11.51
C ARG A 83 20.61 -13.88 11.03
N LEU A 84 19.74 -12.89 10.77
CA LEU A 84 20.16 -11.54 10.39
C LEU A 84 21.01 -10.86 11.49
N VAL A 85 20.67 -11.08 12.76
CA VAL A 85 21.45 -10.56 13.89
C VAL A 85 22.84 -11.22 13.93
N ASN A 86 22.92 -12.54 13.76
CA ASN A 86 24.18 -13.28 13.74
C ASN A 86 25.08 -12.87 12.57
N GLU A 87 24.47 -12.52 11.42
CA GLU A 87 25.15 -12.00 10.22
C GLU A 87 25.50 -10.52 10.34
N LYS A 88 25.23 -9.89 11.50
CA LYS A 88 25.52 -8.48 11.81
C LYS A 88 24.86 -7.51 10.82
N ALA A 89 23.56 -7.74 10.55
CA ALA A 89 22.80 -6.82 9.72
C ALA A 89 22.92 -5.38 10.23
N SER A 90 23.15 -4.43 9.32
CA SER A 90 23.22 -3.01 9.65
C SER A 90 21.83 -2.38 9.81
N VAL A 91 20.85 -2.92 9.08
CA VAL A 91 19.42 -2.51 9.15
C VAL A 91 18.56 -3.74 8.85
N ILE A 92 17.45 -3.87 9.56
CA ILE A 92 16.42 -4.88 9.30
C ILE A 92 15.15 -4.17 8.82
N VAL A 93 14.67 -4.51 7.62
CA VAL A 93 13.36 -4.08 7.11
C VAL A 93 12.38 -5.22 7.32
N ALA A 94 11.31 -5.00 8.07
CA ALA A 94 10.36 -6.04 8.42
C ALA A 94 8.94 -5.66 8.00
N SER A 95 8.26 -6.55 7.26
CA SER A 95 6.91 -6.32 6.75
C SER A 95 5.88 -7.17 7.49
N GLY A 96 4.91 -6.51 8.10
CA GLY A 96 3.87 -7.10 8.93
C GLY A 96 4.29 -7.22 10.41
N ASP A 97 3.29 -7.20 11.28
CA ASP A 97 3.46 -7.15 12.73
C ASP A 97 4.31 -8.30 13.27
N ALA A 98 4.08 -9.53 12.80
CA ALA A 98 4.81 -10.71 13.24
C ALA A 98 6.32 -10.60 12.92
N ALA A 99 6.67 -10.14 11.72
CA ALA A 99 8.06 -9.95 11.32
C ALA A 99 8.75 -8.86 12.15
N VAL A 100 8.06 -7.73 12.41
CA VAL A 100 8.60 -6.63 13.22
C VAL A 100 8.80 -7.08 14.66
N ARG A 101 7.83 -7.77 15.27
CA ARG A 101 7.96 -8.30 16.64
C ARG A 101 9.12 -9.28 16.76
N ALA A 102 9.28 -10.18 15.80
CA ALA A 102 10.41 -11.12 15.77
C ALA A 102 11.75 -10.37 15.68
N ALA A 103 11.87 -9.35 14.84
CA ALA A 103 13.06 -8.51 14.79
C ALA A 103 13.32 -7.76 16.11
N GLN A 104 12.28 -7.17 16.72
CA GLN A 104 12.39 -6.48 18.01
C GLN A 104 12.79 -7.41 19.17
N GLN A 105 12.38 -8.68 19.11
CA GLN A 105 12.81 -9.70 20.09
C GLN A 105 14.26 -10.09 19.86
N ALA A 106 14.68 -10.27 18.63
CA ALA A 106 16.03 -10.70 18.28
C ALA A 106 17.10 -9.63 18.53
N THR A 107 16.78 -8.33 18.44
CA THR A 107 17.74 -7.24 18.67
C THR A 107 17.10 -6.00 19.28
N LYS A 108 17.91 -5.29 20.11
CA LYS A 108 17.56 -3.97 20.67
C LYS A 108 18.44 -2.85 20.10
N THR A 109 19.41 -3.18 19.28
CA THR A 109 20.44 -2.23 18.80
C THR A 109 20.42 -2.04 17.28
N ILE A 110 20.14 -3.10 16.51
CA ILE A 110 20.04 -2.98 15.05
C ILE A 110 18.78 -2.18 14.72
N PRO A 111 18.87 -1.12 13.88
CA PRO A 111 17.72 -0.37 13.39
C PRO A 111 16.72 -1.26 12.67
N ILE A 112 15.43 -1.10 13.01
CA ILE A 112 14.32 -1.83 12.40
C ILE A 112 13.43 -0.84 11.66
N ILE A 113 13.22 -1.08 10.36
CA ILE A 113 12.27 -0.35 9.54
C ILE A 113 11.02 -1.20 9.39
N ALA A 114 9.97 -0.82 10.09
CA ALA A 114 8.68 -1.49 10.03
C ALA A 114 7.89 -1.03 8.80
N VAL A 115 7.22 -1.97 8.13
CA VAL A 115 6.22 -1.70 7.09
C VAL A 115 4.96 -2.45 7.49
N VAL A 116 4.04 -1.78 8.17
CA VAL A 116 2.87 -2.38 8.82
C VAL A 116 1.61 -1.56 8.59
N ASP A 117 0.47 -2.11 8.95
CA ASP A 117 -0.79 -1.40 8.80
C ASP A 117 -0.87 -0.19 9.73
N ASP A 118 -0.91 -0.38 11.04
CA ASP A 118 -0.84 0.70 12.02
C ASP A 118 0.27 0.40 13.04
N ILE A 119 1.38 1.10 12.89
CA ILE A 119 2.58 0.86 13.68
C ILE A 119 2.42 1.24 15.16
N VAL A 120 1.53 2.20 15.46
CA VAL A 120 1.24 2.65 16.84
C VAL A 120 0.16 1.78 17.48
N ALA A 121 -0.96 1.54 16.80
CA ALA A 121 -2.03 0.71 17.33
C ALA A 121 -1.58 -0.76 17.52
N SER A 122 -0.65 -1.25 16.72
CA SER A 122 0.00 -2.54 16.93
C SER A 122 0.98 -2.55 18.11
N GLY A 123 1.24 -1.40 18.75
CA GLY A 123 2.18 -1.29 19.87
C GLY A 123 3.65 -1.55 19.50
N LEU A 124 4.02 -1.35 18.25
CA LEU A 124 5.38 -1.56 17.75
C LEU A 124 6.28 -0.36 18.02
N ILE A 125 5.70 0.83 18.11
CA ILE A 125 6.32 2.07 18.56
C ILE A 125 5.36 2.85 19.48
N SER A 126 5.89 3.78 20.27
CA SER A 126 5.08 4.56 21.23
C SER A 126 4.22 5.62 20.53
N ASN A 127 4.77 6.33 19.55
CA ASN A 127 4.06 7.29 18.70
C ASN A 127 4.83 7.56 17.39
N MET A 128 4.13 8.16 16.41
CA MET A 128 4.69 8.44 15.09
C MET A 128 5.83 9.45 15.10
N ALA A 129 5.75 10.48 15.94
CA ALA A 129 6.71 11.58 15.96
C ALA A 129 8.01 11.22 16.69
N LYS A 130 7.90 10.37 17.73
CA LYS A 130 9.03 9.87 18.53
C LYS A 130 8.85 8.38 18.76
N PRO A 131 9.36 7.52 17.89
CA PRO A 131 9.21 6.07 17.98
C PRO A 131 9.72 5.45 19.30
N GLY A 132 10.84 5.97 19.85
CA GLY A 132 11.29 5.73 21.22
C GLY A 132 12.19 4.52 21.43
N ALA A 133 12.51 3.74 20.41
CA ALA A 133 13.41 2.59 20.49
C ALA A 133 14.12 2.37 19.14
N ASN A 134 14.59 1.13 18.89
CA ASN A 134 15.29 0.81 17.63
C ASN A 134 14.37 0.60 16.42
N THR A 135 13.10 0.99 16.50
CA THR A 135 12.10 0.78 15.42
C THR A 135 11.50 2.10 14.98
N THR A 136 11.45 2.33 13.66
CA THR A 136 10.66 3.36 12.98
C THR A 136 10.10 2.77 11.68
N GLY A 137 9.43 3.55 10.83
CA GLY A 137 9.03 3.03 9.53
C GLY A 137 7.77 3.62 8.92
N VAL A 138 7.01 2.78 8.24
CA VAL A 138 5.86 3.13 7.43
C VAL A 138 4.58 2.54 8.04
N SER A 139 3.62 3.41 8.36
CA SER A 139 2.26 3.04 8.79
C SER A 139 1.31 3.22 7.63
N ILE A 140 0.75 2.13 7.09
CA ILE A 140 0.00 2.14 5.83
C ILE A 140 -1.44 2.63 6.05
N LEU A 141 -2.02 2.39 7.24
CA LEU A 141 -3.42 2.63 7.62
C LEU A 141 -4.42 2.04 6.61
N ALA A 142 -4.09 0.86 6.09
CA ALA A 142 -4.90 0.21 5.06
C ALA A 142 -6.27 -0.23 5.57
N THR A 143 -6.39 -0.54 6.86
CA THR A 143 -7.67 -0.90 7.49
C THR A 143 -8.65 0.27 7.58
N GLU A 144 -8.16 1.52 7.64
CA GLU A 144 -9.02 2.71 7.55
C GLU A 144 -9.70 2.81 6.17
N LEU A 145 -9.11 2.18 5.15
CA LEU A 145 -9.66 2.14 3.79
C LEU A 145 -10.65 0.98 3.55
N ASP A 146 -10.84 0.08 4.52
CA ASP A 146 -11.74 -1.08 4.37
C ASP A 146 -13.17 -0.64 4.08
N GLY A 147 -13.69 0.39 4.77
CA GLY A 147 -15.00 0.97 4.47
C GLY A 147 -15.11 1.47 3.04
N LYS A 148 -14.03 2.10 2.51
CA LYS A 148 -14.02 2.56 1.12
C LYS A 148 -14.01 1.40 0.12
N ARG A 149 -13.33 0.29 0.45
CA ARG A 149 -13.38 -0.95 -0.36
C ARG A 149 -14.79 -1.54 -0.41
N VAL A 150 -15.53 -1.53 0.71
CA VAL A 150 -16.96 -1.92 0.73
C VAL A 150 -17.75 -1.06 -0.24
N ASP A 151 -17.64 0.27 -0.18
CA ASP A 151 -18.35 1.21 -1.05
C ASP A 151 -18.02 0.97 -2.54
N VAL A 152 -16.73 0.84 -2.87
CA VAL A 152 -16.29 0.53 -4.24
C VAL A 152 -16.88 -0.80 -4.72
N LEU A 153 -16.77 -1.87 -3.91
CA LEU A 153 -17.28 -3.18 -4.28
C LEU A 153 -18.81 -3.17 -4.46
N LYS A 154 -19.53 -2.46 -3.59
CA LYS A 154 -20.99 -2.28 -3.71
C LYS A 154 -21.40 -1.59 -5.02
N ARG A 155 -20.59 -0.65 -5.51
CA ARG A 155 -20.83 0.00 -6.81
C ARG A 155 -20.60 -0.94 -8.00
N ILE A 156 -19.65 -1.88 -7.86
CA ILE A 156 -19.38 -2.91 -8.88
C ILE A 156 -20.50 -3.96 -8.89
N VAL A 157 -21.04 -4.29 -7.71
CA VAL A 157 -22.11 -5.29 -7.53
C VAL A 157 -23.31 -4.71 -6.78
N PRO A 158 -24.10 -3.82 -7.39
CA PRO A 158 -25.14 -3.04 -6.68
C PRO A 158 -26.23 -3.88 -6.04
N SER A 159 -26.58 -5.02 -6.63
CA SER A 159 -27.64 -5.91 -6.12
C SER A 159 -27.18 -6.81 -4.96
N SER A 160 -25.88 -6.96 -4.75
CA SER A 160 -25.32 -7.89 -3.77
C SER A 160 -25.51 -7.38 -2.34
N GLN A 161 -25.85 -8.27 -1.44
CA GLN A 161 -26.11 -7.98 -0.01
C GLN A 161 -25.22 -8.78 0.94
N ARG A 162 -24.51 -9.83 0.46
CA ARG A 162 -23.63 -10.66 1.28
C ARG A 162 -22.19 -10.58 0.79
N PHE A 163 -21.33 -9.97 1.59
CA PHE A 163 -19.90 -9.85 1.28
C PHE A 163 -19.07 -10.74 2.19
N GLY A 164 -18.23 -11.57 1.59
CA GLY A 164 -17.18 -12.28 2.29
C GLY A 164 -16.05 -11.33 2.66
N VAL A 165 -15.49 -11.54 3.82
CA VAL A 165 -14.31 -10.84 4.30
C VAL A 165 -13.22 -11.86 4.59
N LEU A 166 -12.14 -11.84 3.83
CA LEU A 166 -10.98 -12.67 4.10
C LEU A 166 -10.01 -11.89 4.99
N SER A 167 -9.72 -12.42 6.17
CA SER A 167 -8.95 -11.74 7.21
C SER A 167 -7.82 -12.63 7.72
N ASP A 168 -6.64 -12.04 7.92
CA ASP A 168 -5.50 -12.67 8.56
C ASP A 168 -5.38 -12.14 10.00
N PRO A 169 -5.63 -12.98 11.02
CA PRO A 169 -5.58 -12.54 12.41
C PRO A 169 -4.17 -12.18 12.90
N SER A 170 -3.11 -12.59 12.20
CA SER A 170 -1.73 -12.19 12.54
C SER A 170 -1.42 -10.73 12.18
N SER A 171 -2.21 -10.14 11.31
CA SER A 171 -2.17 -8.72 10.92
C SER A 171 -3.18 -7.90 11.74
N ALA A 172 -3.27 -8.17 13.02
CA ALA A 172 -4.35 -7.79 13.89
C ALA A 172 -4.55 -6.27 14.00
N GLN A 173 -5.43 -5.75 13.20
CA GLN A 173 -6.32 -4.70 13.67
C GLN A 173 -7.61 -5.37 14.15
N ALA A 174 -7.74 -5.50 15.43
CA ALA A 174 -8.73 -6.34 16.10
C ALA A 174 -10.19 -5.97 15.82
N ARG A 175 -10.50 -4.82 15.22
CA ARG A 175 -11.88 -4.45 14.87
C ARG A 175 -11.90 -3.53 13.65
N PRO A 176 -12.31 -4.01 12.48
CA PRO A 176 -12.48 -3.20 11.30
C PRO A 176 -13.76 -2.35 11.42
N GLN A 177 -13.77 -1.38 12.35
CA GLN A 177 -14.99 -0.63 12.67
C GLN A 177 -15.55 0.09 11.43
N GLN A 178 -14.69 0.69 10.62
CA GLN A 178 -15.10 1.35 9.38
C GLN A 178 -15.70 0.37 8.36
N LEU A 179 -15.16 -0.85 8.27
CA LEU A 179 -15.74 -1.93 7.45
C LEU A 179 -17.17 -2.24 7.90
N ILE A 180 -17.35 -2.47 9.21
CA ILE A 180 -18.64 -2.83 9.81
C ILE A 180 -19.65 -1.70 9.64
N ASP A 181 -19.26 -0.46 9.95
CA ASP A 181 -20.17 0.68 9.88
C ASP A 181 -20.59 0.98 8.44
N THR A 182 -19.67 0.88 7.49
CA THR A 182 -20.00 1.06 6.07
C THR A 182 -20.92 -0.05 5.56
N ALA A 183 -20.63 -1.31 5.92
CA ALA A 183 -21.47 -2.44 5.53
C ALA A 183 -22.90 -2.29 6.08
N ARG A 184 -23.03 -1.89 7.36
CA ARG A 184 -24.32 -1.62 7.99
C ARG A 184 -25.08 -0.50 7.27
N ALA A 185 -24.41 0.61 6.95
CA ALA A 185 -25.00 1.74 6.24
C ALA A 185 -25.49 1.37 4.82
N LEU A 186 -24.86 0.38 4.20
CA LEU A 186 -25.20 -0.11 2.86
C LEU A 186 -26.11 -1.36 2.89
N ASN A 187 -26.60 -1.80 4.06
CA ASN A 187 -27.37 -3.02 4.27
C ASN A 187 -26.66 -4.27 3.71
N ILE A 188 -25.37 -4.41 4.00
CA ILE A 188 -24.54 -5.54 3.60
C ILE A 188 -24.27 -6.41 4.83
N GLU A 189 -24.58 -7.70 4.71
CA GLU A 189 -24.14 -8.73 5.64
C GLU A 189 -22.67 -9.09 5.38
N LEU A 190 -21.84 -9.03 6.40
CA LEU A 190 -20.44 -9.43 6.34
C LEU A 190 -20.26 -10.86 6.86
N ILE A 191 -19.60 -11.69 6.08
CA ILE A 191 -19.28 -13.08 6.38
C ILE A 191 -17.76 -13.19 6.42
N THR A 192 -17.19 -13.23 7.62
CA THR A 192 -15.74 -13.24 7.83
C THR A 192 -15.22 -14.66 7.93
N GLU A 193 -14.15 -14.95 7.18
CA GLU A 193 -13.32 -16.14 7.28
C GLU A 193 -11.89 -15.71 7.66
N GLU A 194 -11.37 -16.32 8.73
CA GLU A 194 -10.00 -16.11 9.16
C GLU A 194 -9.09 -17.14 8.49
N VAL A 195 -7.97 -16.68 7.95
CA VAL A 195 -6.94 -17.51 7.32
C VAL A 195 -5.58 -17.21 7.91
N ARG A 196 -4.82 -18.23 8.25
CA ARG A 196 -3.50 -18.14 8.90
C ARG A 196 -2.37 -18.65 8.04
N SER A 197 -2.70 -19.44 7.04
CA SER A 197 -1.79 -20.02 6.07
C SER A 197 -2.45 -20.13 4.70
N PRO A 198 -1.71 -20.40 3.62
CA PRO A 198 -2.28 -20.65 2.30
C PRO A 198 -3.25 -21.83 2.26
N ASP A 199 -3.09 -22.82 3.15
CA ASP A 199 -3.93 -24.02 3.22
C ASP A 199 -5.39 -23.68 3.60
N ASP A 200 -5.60 -22.55 4.27
CA ASP A 200 -6.92 -22.10 4.70
C ASP A 200 -7.74 -21.44 3.57
N PHE A 201 -7.10 -21.09 2.44
CA PHE A 201 -7.78 -20.34 1.37
C PHE A 201 -8.91 -21.12 0.72
N LEU A 202 -8.66 -22.36 0.33
CA LEU A 202 -9.66 -23.19 -0.32
C LEU A 202 -10.87 -23.48 0.60
N PRO A 203 -10.67 -23.87 1.88
CA PRO A 203 -11.74 -23.98 2.86
C PRO A 203 -12.56 -22.69 3.03
N ALA A 204 -11.89 -21.53 3.10
CA ALA A 204 -12.56 -20.24 3.24
C ALA A 204 -13.48 -19.94 2.04
N PHE A 205 -13.02 -20.17 0.81
CA PHE A 205 -13.85 -19.98 -0.38
C PHE A 205 -14.96 -21.01 -0.49
N ALA A 206 -14.77 -22.24 -0.01
CA ALA A 206 -15.84 -23.23 0.10
C ALA A 206 -16.93 -22.77 1.09
N SER A 207 -16.53 -22.20 2.23
CA SER A 207 -17.45 -21.61 3.22
C SER A 207 -18.22 -20.42 2.61
N PHE A 208 -17.55 -19.52 1.91
CA PHE A 208 -18.21 -18.41 1.22
C PHE A 208 -19.29 -18.90 0.26
N ARG A 209 -19.02 -19.96 -0.50
CA ARG A 209 -20.00 -20.57 -1.39
C ARG A 209 -21.20 -21.14 -0.64
N ALA A 210 -20.97 -21.92 0.43
CA ALA A 210 -22.01 -22.52 1.25
C ALA A 210 -22.93 -21.45 1.87
N ARG A 211 -22.36 -20.31 2.26
CA ARG A 211 -23.07 -19.17 2.88
C ARG A 211 -23.58 -18.16 1.85
N ARG A 212 -23.51 -18.48 0.55
CA ARG A 212 -24.04 -17.67 -0.57
C ARG A 212 -23.46 -16.25 -0.59
N VAL A 213 -22.15 -16.11 -0.35
CA VAL A 213 -21.42 -14.87 -0.52
C VAL A 213 -21.48 -14.45 -2.00
N GLU A 214 -21.59 -13.16 -2.27
CA GLU A 214 -21.78 -12.61 -3.61
C GLU A 214 -20.58 -11.78 -4.09
N ALA A 215 -19.73 -11.32 -3.17
CA ALA A 215 -18.48 -10.61 -3.45
C ALA A 215 -17.53 -10.74 -2.27
N VAL A 216 -16.20 -10.54 -2.47
CA VAL A 216 -15.18 -10.76 -1.44
C VAL A 216 -14.31 -9.52 -1.25
N ILE A 217 -14.11 -9.15 0.01
CA ILE A 217 -13.13 -8.15 0.44
C ILE A 217 -11.93 -8.90 0.99
N ILE A 218 -10.76 -8.72 0.34
CA ILE A 218 -9.49 -9.27 0.78
C ILE A 218 -8.80 -8.17 1.59
N ARG A 219 -8.74 -8.34 2.91
CA ARG A 219 -8.19 -7.33 3.82
C ARG A 219 -6.67 -7.21 3.69
N SER A 220 -6.13 -6.13 4.28
CA SER A 220 -4.70 -5.87 4.29
C SER A 220 -3.97 -6.90 5.16
N SER A 221 -3.07 -7.66 4.56
CA SER A 221 -2.08 -8.47 5.27
C SER A 221 -0.92 -8.87 4.36
N PRO A 222 0.28 -9.16 4.91
CA PRO A 222 1.38 -9.74 4.14
C PRO A 222 1.04 -11.10 3.54
N LEU A 223 0.30 -11.96 4.25
CA LEU A 223 -0.17 -13.25 3.76
C LEU A 223 -1.06 -13.08 2.53
N LEU A 224 -2.15 -12.31 2.67
CA LEU A 224 -3.14 -12.13 1.61
C LEU A 224 -2.56 -11.40 0.40
N SER A 225 -1.67 -10.44 0.61
CA SER A 225 -0.99 -9.72 -0.47
C SER A 225 0.06 -10.59 -1.17
N GLY A 226 0.75 -11.43 -0.42
CA GLY A 226 1.75 -12.37 -0.94
C GLY A 226 1.12 -13.39 -1.88
N PHE A 227 0.00 -13.96 -1.49
CA PHE A 227 -0.71 -14.99 -2.25
C PHE A 227 -1.85 -14.42 -3.11
N ARG A 228 -1.70 -13.18 -3.57
CA ARG A 228 -2.71 -12.47 -4.38
C ARG A 228 -3.19 -13.23 -5.60
N THR A 229 -2.28 -13.91 -6.31
CA THR A 229 -2.61 -14.68 -7.51
C THR A 229 -3.54 -15.83 -7.20
N ASP A 230 -3.26 -16.59 -6.16
CA ASP A 230 -4.08 -17.71 -5.73
C ASP A 230 -5.47 -17.25 -5.28
N LEU A 231 -5.53 -16.19 -4.48
CA LEU A 231 -6.78 -15.61 -4.00
C LEU A 231 -7.65 -15.03 -5.12
N CYS A 232 -7.03 -14.32 -6.08
CA CYS A 232 -7.77 -13.79 -7.22
C CYS A 232 -8.24 -14.91 -8.17
N ASN A 233 -7.46 -15.97 -8.36
CA ASN A 233 -7.85 -17.16 -9.11
C ASN A 233 -9.01 -17.91 -8.42
N LEU A 234 -8.96 -18.09 -7.10
CA LEU A 234 -10.07 -18.66 -6.34
C LEU A 234 -11.34 -17.81 -6.47
N SER A 235 -11.20 -16.48 -6.39
CA SER A 235 -12.33 -15.56 -6.60
C SER A 235 -12.97 -15.74 -7.98
N LEU A 236 -12.16 -15.84 -9.03
CA LEU A 236 -12.62 -16.09 -10.39
C LEU A 236 -13.30 -17.46 -10.54
N THR A 237 -12.68 -18.52 -10.01
CA THR A 237 -13.21 -19.89 -10.05
C THR A 237 -14.60 -19.98 -9.38
N HIS A 238 -14.76 -19.28 -8.26
CA HIS A 238 -16.02 -19.21 -7.53
C HIS A 238 -16.98 -18.12 -8.05
N LYS A 239 -16.60 -17.39 -9.12
CA LYS A 239 -17.37 -16.28 -9.71
C LYS A 239 -17.72 -15.17 -8.72
N LEU A 240 -16.80 -14.89 -7.80
CA LEU A 240 -16.95 -13.87 -6.77
C LEU A 240 -16.14 -12.63 -7.15
N PRO A 241 -16.76 -11.49 -7.45
CA PRO A 241 -16.06 -10.23 -7.57
C PRO A 241 -15.25 -9.95 -6.29
N ALA A 242 -13.95 -9.66 -6.43
CA ALA A 242 -13.07 -9.44 -5.30
C ALA A 242 -12.39 -8.09 -5.36
N ILE A 243 -12.22 -7.45 -4.20
CA ILE A 243 -11.44 -6.23 -4.04
C ILE A 243 -10.34 -6.42 -2.99
N GLY A 244 -9.14 -5.92 -3.32
CA GLY A 244 -7.99 -5.92 -2.40
C GLY A 244 -7.39 -4.54 -2.24
N GLN A 245 -6.19 -4.49 -1.64
CA GLN A 245 -5.57 -3.21 -1.27
C GLN A 245 -4.61 -2.64 -2.33
N PHE A 246 -3.87 -3.47 -3.04
CA PHE A 246 -2.84 -3.01 -3.95
C PHE A 246 -3.23 -3.22 -5.41
N ARG A 247 -2.74 -2.35 -6.31
CA ARG A 247 -2.87 -2.48 -7.78
C ARG A 247 -2.57 -3.89 -8.25
N GLU A 248 -1.53 -4.50 -7.71
CA GLU A 248 -1.05 -5.83 -8.07
C GLU A 248 -2.11 -6.92 -7.82
N MET A 249 -3.08 -6.70 -6.94
CA MET A 249 -4.21 -7.61 -6.77
C MET A 249 -5.19 -7.52 -7.96
N ALA A 250 -5.49 -6.32 -8.45
CA ALA A 250 -6.30 -6.16 -9.66
C ALA A 250 -5.57 -6.73 -10.88
N GLU A 251 -4.26 -6.52 -11.01
CA GLU A 251 -3.43 -7.08 -12.06
C GLU A 251 -3.37 -8.62 -12.01
N ALA A 252 -3.37 -9.20 -10.82
CA ALA A 252 -3.43 -10.66 -10.60
C ALA A 252 -4.81 -11.29 -10.88
N GLY A 253 -5.84 -10.48 -11.21
CA GLY A 253 -7.15 -10.99 -11.61
C GLY A 253 -8.29 -10.67 -10.65
N CYS A 254 -8.06 -10.04 -9.49
CA CYS A 254 -9.15 -9.49 -8.69
C CYS A 254 -9.92 -8.42 -9.47
N THR A 255 -11.20 -8.21 -9.16
CA THR A 255 -12.07 -7.28 -9.89
C THR A 255 -11.66 -5.83 -9.69
N ALA A 256 -11.15 -5.50 -8.50
CA ALA A 256 -10.69 -4.15 -8.18
C ALA A 256 -9.62 -4.17 -7.09
N SER A 257 -8.96 -3.02 -6.93
CA SER A 257 -8.13 -2.72 -5.77
C SER A 257 -8.29 -1.25 -5.38
N TYR A 258 -8.19 -0.97 -4.07
CA TYR A 258 -8.14 0.39 -3.56
C TYR A 258 -7.20 0.48 -2.36
N GLY A 259 -6.15 1.28 -2.47
CA GLY A 259 -5.17 1.44 -1.40
C GLY A 259 -3.96 2.28 -1.81
N VAL A 260 -2.91 2.19 -1.02
CA VAL A 260 -1.66 2.91 -1.26
C VAL A 260 -0.88 2.30 -2.43
N LYS A 261 -0.07 3.12 -3.09
CA LYS A 261 0.84 2.62 -4.13
C LYS A 261 1.99 1.85 -3.50
N LEU A 262 2.20 0.61 -3.93
CA LEU A 262 3.27 -0.26 -3.44
C LEU A 262 4.66 0.39 -3.60
N ALA A 263 4.87 1.08 -4.74
CA ALA A 263 6.11 1.79 -5.00
C ALA A 263 6.38 2.94 -4.01
N GLU A 264 5.35 3.70 -3.59
CA GLU A 264 5.50 4.75 -2.57
C GLU A 264 5.85 4.16 -1.21
N MET A 265 5.14 3.11 -0.80
CA MET A 265 5.38 2.42 0.46
C MET A 265 6.82 1.90 0.57
N HIS A 266 7.31 1.20 -0.46
CA HIS A 266 8.68 0.69 -0.48
C HIS A 266 9.73 1.78 -0.72
N GLY A 267 9.37 2.87 -1.41
CA GLY A 267 10.19 4.07 -1.53
C GLY A 267 10.44 4.73 -0.16
N LEU A 268 9.42 4.84 0.68
CA LEU A 268 9.56 5.30 2.06
C LEU A 268 10.43 4.35 2.90
N ALA A 269 10.23 3.03 2.78
CA ALA A 269 11.07 2.05 3.48
C ALA A 269 12.54 2.16 3.05
N ALA A 270 12.81 2.37 1.76
CA ALA A 270 14.16 2.59 1.24
C ALA A 270 14.78 3.91 1.77
N MET A 271 14.00 4.98 1.84
CA MET A 271 14.44 6.26 2.42
C MET A 271 14.82 6.10 3.90
N PHE A 272 14.03 5.38 4.69
CA PHE A 272 14.36 5.08 6.08
C PHE A 272 15.63 4.23 6.18
N THR A 273 15.76 3.21 5.33
CA THR A 273 16.94 2.35 5.27
C THR A 273 18.21 3.16 4.97
N ASP A 274 18.18 4.06 3.98
CA ASP A 274 19.29 4.96 3.66
C ASP A 274 19.66 5.86 4.85
N LYS A 275 18.66 6.45 5.54
CA LYS A 275 18.92 7.25 6.74
C LYS A 275 19.63 6.45 7.83
N MET A 276 19.22 5.22 8.10
CA MET A 276 19.84 4.36 9.11
C MET A 276 21.27 3.97 8.70
N LEU A 277 21.50 3.65 7.43
CA LEU A 277 22.84 3.37 6.90
C LEU A 277 23.79 4.57 7.02
N ARG A 278 23.25 5.79 6.99
CA ARG A 278 24.01 7.05 7.23
C ARG A 278 24.12 7.43 8.70
N GLY A 279 23.69 6.56 9.63
CA GLY A 279 23.85 6.76 11.07
C GLY A 279 22.69 7.49 11.77
N ALA A 280 21.56 7.72 11.11
CA ALA A 280 20.38 8.22 11.81
C ALA A 280 19.85 7.19 12.81
N ARG A 281 19.24 7.67 13.90
CA ARG A 281 18.69 6.81 14.95
C ARG A 281 17.19 6.64 14.74
N PRO A 282 16.65 5.42 14.84
CA PRO A 282 15.21 5.19 14.71
C PRO A 282 14.37 6.01 15.67
N GLU A 283 14.80 6.14 16.92
CA GLU A 283 14.10 6.88 17.99
C GLU A 283 13.90 8.38 17.68
N ASP A 284 14.82 8.98 16.90
CA ASP A 284 14.79 10.38 16.50
C ASP A 284 14.20 10.57 15.08
N THR A 285 13.83 9.48 14.41
CA THR A 285 13.32 9.50 13.05
C THR A 285 11.81 9.22 13.05
N PRO A 286 10.95 10.24 12.85
CA PRO A 286 9.48 10.07 12.83
C PRO A 286 9.05 9.03 11.79
N ALA A 287 8.15 8.14 12.19
CA ALA A 287 7.50 7.23 11.26
C ALA A 287 6.58 7.99 10.29
N GLN A 288 6.33 7.47 9.10
CA GLN A 288 5.57 8.16 8.06
C GLN A 288 4.43 7.30 7.52
N GLN A 289 3.47 7.99 6.90
CA GLN A 289 2.35 7.39 6.20
C GLN A 289 2.45 7.69 4.70
N PRO A 290 2.14 6.74 3.81
CA PRO A 290 1.93 7.03 2.41
C PRO A 290 0.75 7.98 2.24
N THR A 291 0.85 8.87 1.25
CA THR A 291 -0.17 9.91 1.00
C THR A 291 -0.91 9.72 -0.31
N LYS A 292 -0.42 8.83 -1.19
CA LYS A 292 -0.98 8.58 -2.51
C LYS A 292 -1.77 7.28 -2.54
N TYR A 293 -3.06 7.39 -2.81
CA TYR A 293 -3.97 6.26 -2.97
C TYR A 293 -4.35 6.11 -4.43
N GLU A 294 -4.68 4.87 -4.82
CA GLU A 294 -5.17 4.57 -6.16
C GLU A 294 -6.33 3.59 -6.14
N LEU A 295 -7.27 3.78 -7.07
CA LEU A 295 -8.31 2.83 -7.41
C LEU A 295 -7.97 2.20 -8.75
N VAL A 296 -7.96 0.89 -8.81
CA VAL A 296 -7.79 0.13 -10.06
C VAL A 296 -8.97 -0.81 -10.24
N ILE A 297 -9.54 -0.83 -11.44
CA ILE A 297 -10.61 -1.75 -11.81
C ILE A 297 -10.09 -2.63 -12.96
N ASN A 298 -10.14 -3.94 -12.77
CA ASN A 298 -9.84 -4.90 -13.81
C ASN A 298 -11.09 -5.12 -14.69
N SER A 299 -11.18 -4.39 -15.77
CA SER A 299 -12.33 -4.46 -16.68
C SER A 299 -12.49 -5.83 -17.34
N LYS A 300 -11.39 -6.57 -17.57
CA LYS A 300 -11.45 -7.94 -18.11
C LYS A 300 -12.12 -8.88 -17.12
N THR A 301 -11.72 -8.84 -15.86
CA THR A 301 -12.34 -9.63 -14.78
C THR A 301 -13.80 -9.22 -14.56
N ALA A 302 -14.08 -7.93 -14.50
CA ALA A 302 -15.45 -7.43 -14.34
C ALA A 302 -16.38 -7.94 -15.46
N LYS A 303 -15.95 -7.86 -16.73
CA LYS A 303 -16.69 -8.39 -17.89
C LYS A 303 -16.86 -9.92 -17.81
N ALA A 304 -15.80 -10.66 -17.46
CA ALA A 304 -15.86 -12.12 -17.31
C ALA A 304 -16.87 -12.58 -16.25
N LEU A 305 -17.07 -11.77 -15.21
CA LEU A 305 -18.05 -11.99 -14.15
C LEU A 305 -19.46 -11.44 -14.49
N GLY A 306 -19.69 -10.95 -15.71
CA GLY A 306 -20.95 -10.35 -16.14
C GLY A 306 -21.27 -9.02 -15.45
N ARG A 307 -20.25 -8.31 -14.98
CA ARG A 307 -20.35 -7.04 -14.27
C ARG A 307 -19.76 -5.92 -15.13
N GLU A 308 -20.59 -5.19 -15.88
CA GLU A 308 -20.13 -3.96 -16.53
C GLU A 308 -20.03 -2.84 -15.50
N PRO A 309 -18.91 -2.09 -15.44
CA PRO A 309 -18.83 -0.88 -14.64
C PRO A 309 -19.96 0.07 -15.06
N ALA A 310 -20.66 0.65 -14.08
CA ALA A 310 -21.86 1.48 -14.28
C ALA A 310 -21.58 2.81 -15.03
N GLY A 311 -20.88 2.78 -16.13
CA GLY A 311 -20.57 3.92 -17.01
C GLY A 311 -20.86 3.66 -18.48
N HIS A 312 -21.10 2.41 -18.89
CA HIS A 312 -21.24 2.05 -20.33
C HIS A 312 -22.67 1.82 -20.79
N SER A 313 -23.68 1.70 -19.91
CA SER A 313 -25.08 1.47 -20.30
C SER A 313 -25.85 2.76 -20.65
N ALA A 314 -25.30 3.95 -20.38
CA ALA A 314 -26.02 5.21 -20.57
C ALA A 314 -26.07 5.71 -22.03
N ARG A 315 -25.52 5.00 -23.03
CA ARG A 315 -25.52 5.43 -24.44
C ARG A 315 -26.44 4.66 -25.36
N ARG A 316 -27.31 3.77 -24.88
CA ARG A 316 -28.25 3.00 -25.76
C ARG A 316 -29.73 3.17 -25.51
N SER A 317 -30.20 4.12 -24.72
CA SER A 317 -31.62 4.49 -24.73
C SER A 317 -31.81 5.89 -25.31
N ARG A 318 -31.76 6.01 -26.61
CA ARG A 318 -32.48 7.10 -27.32
C ARG A 318 -33.95 6.69 -27.39
N ARG A 319 -34.77 7.30 -26.57
CA ARG A 319 -36.14 7.81 -26.72
C ARG A 319 -36.93 7.66 -25.44
N GLY A 320 -37.28 8.80 -24.91
CA GLY A 320 -38.56 9.10 -24.24
C GLY A 320 -38.76 8.47 -22.88
N ASP A 321 -38.45 9.23 -21.83
CA ASP A 321 -39.52 9.66 -20.96
C ASP A 321 -38.91 10.56 -19.86
N ARG A 322 -39.42 11.78 -19.82
CA ARG A 322 -39.19 12.72 -18.73
C ARG A 322 -39.97 12.25 -17.52
N ILE A 323 -39.32 11.86 -16.45
CA ILE A 323 -39.88 11.92 -15.11
C ILE A 323 -38.83 12.58 -14.21
N GLY A 324 -39.08 13.85 -13.91
CA GLY A 324 -38.36 14.60 -12.89
C GLY A 324 -38.89 14.19 -11.51
N GLY A 325 -37.98 13.78 -10.63
CA GLY A 325 -38.21 13.69 -9.19
C GLY A 325 -36.94 14.15 -8.48
N PRO A 326 -37.05 14.99 -7.43
CA PRO A 326 -35.87 15.53 -6.77
C PRO A 326 -35.17 14.43 -5.98
N MET A 327 -33.90 14.19 -6.29
CA MET A 327 -33.01 13.40 -5.43
C MET A 327 -32.75 14.21 -4.15
N SER A 328 -33.32 13.76 -3.05
CA SER A 328 -32.98 14.27 -1.73
C SER A 328 -31.50 13.99 -1.45
N ALA A 329 -30.71 15.05 -1.41
CA ALA A 329 -29.33 15.02 -0.96
C ALA A 329 -29.29 14.63 0.52
N ILE A 330 -28.92 13.39 0.81
CA ILE A 330 -28.42 13.02 2.15
C ILE A 330 -26.98 13.56 2.19
N GLY A 331 -26.87 14.79 2.72
CA GLY A 331 -25.57 15.39 2.98
C GLY A 331 -24.76 14.53 3.96
N PRO A 332 -23.45 14.38 3.76
CA PRO A 332 -22.62 13.70 4.72
C PRO A 332 -22.63 14.49 6.03
N LYS A 333 -23.17 13.89 7.09
CA LYS A 333 -22.91 14.37 8.45
C LYS A 333 -21.39 14.45 8.60
N ARG A 334 -20.91 15.63 9.00
CA ARG A 334 -19.52 15.87 9.36
C ARG A 334 -19.05 14.79 10.33
N THR A 335 -18.38 13.77 9.84
CA THR A 335 -17.41 13.02 10.61
C THR A 335 -16.18 13.88 10.64
N SER A 336 -16.03 14.62 11.74
CA SER A 336 -14.81 15.33 12.05
C SER A 336 -13.70 14.30 12.14
N LEU A 337 -12.82 14.27 11.17
CA LEU A 337 -11.48 13.73 11.33
C LEU A 337 -10.75 14.65 12.31
N VAL A 338 -11.02 14.48 13.59
CA VAL A 338 -10.17 14.99 14.65
C VAL A 338 -9.02 14.01 14.74
N ALA A 339 -7.92 14.36 14.14
CA ALA A 339 -6.64 13.76 14.48
C ALA A 339 -6.42 13.94 16.00
N PRO A 340 -6.20 12.89 16.80
CA PRO A 340 -6.10 13.02 18.26
C PRO A 340 -4.73 13.53 18.73
N HIS A 341 -4.06 14.43 18.05
CA HIS A 341 -2.82 15.03 18.51
C HIS A 341 -2.64 16.49 18.10
N MET A 342 -3.59 17.36 18.50
CA MET A 342 -3.32 18.79 18.66
C MET A 342 -3.78 19.26 20.04
N SER A 343 -3.28 18.64 21.08
CA SER A 343 -3.39 19.14 22.45
C SER A 343 -2.01 19.58 22.97
N ALA A 344 -1.44 20.61 22.36
CA ALA A 344 -0.33 21.34 22.95
C ALA A 344 -0.22 22.75 22.32
N PHE A 345 -1.31 23.53 22.40
CA PHE A 345 -1.25 24.99 22.33
C PHE A 345 -2.53 25.55 22.95
N ARG A 346 -2.61 25.43 24.26
CA ARG A 346 -3.35 26.35 25.11
C ARG A 346 -2.32 27.25 25.72
N ASP A 347 -2.27 28.46 25.22
CA ASP A 347 -2.09 29.75 25.86
C ASP A 347 -1.50 30.71 24.85
N LYS A 348 -2.38 31.55 24.29
CA LYS A 348 -2.20 32.98 24.02
C LYS A 348 -3.39 33.45 23.23
N ALA A 349 -4.41 33.83 23.97
CA ALA A 349 -5.33 34.87 23.55
C ALA A 349 -4.52 36.15 23.41
N ASP A 350 -4.20 36.54 22.15
CA ASP A 350 -3.85 37.90 21.72
C ASP A 350 -3.22 37.87 20.32
N MET A 351 -3.99 37.47 19.32
CA MET A 351 -3.65 37.80 17.94
C MET A 351 -4.85 37.60 16.98
N ALA A 352 -5.82 38.43 17.13
CA ALA A 352 -6.67 38.87 16.03
C ALA A 352 -6.91 40.38 16.27
N PRO A 353 -6.69 41.30 15.32
CA PRO A 353 -7.17 41.25 13.95
C PRO A 353 -6.12 41.77 12.92
N ARG A 354 -5.41 40.96 12.23
CA ARG A 354 -4.59 41.42 11.07
C ARG A 354 -4.80 40.61 9.77
N ARG A 355 -5.68 39.62 9.72
CA ARG A 355 -5.94 38.84 8.50
C ARG A 355 -7.10 39.35 7.62
N ALA A 356 -7.87 40.32 8.06
CA ALA A 356 -8.99 40.83 7.27
C ALA A 356 -8.62 41.94 6.25
N ARG A 357 -7.37 42.40 6.19
CA ARG A 357 -6.95 43.45 5.25
C ARG A 357 -6.12 43.00 4.05
N TYR A 358 -5.74 41.73 3.96
CA TYR A 358 -4.92 41.24 2.84
C TYR A 358 -5.73 40.62 1.71
N CYS A 359 -7.00 40.25 1.95
CA CYS A 359 -7.86 39.61 0.94
C CYS A 359 -8.60 40.57 -0.01
N ARG A 360 -8.45 41.89 0.14
CA ARG A 360 -9.15 42.89 -0.72
C ARG A 360 -8.30 43.54 -1.82
N ARG A 361 -7.05 43.09 -2.03
CA ARG A 361 -6.17 43.73 -3.02
C ARG A 361 -5.56 42.82 -4.08
N THR A 362 -5.88 41.55 -4.11
CA THR A 362 -5.50 40.67 -5.23
C THR A 362 -6.77 40.14 -5.88
N GLY A 363 -7.08 40.77 -7.03
CA GLY A 363 -8.29 40.45 -7.78
C GLY A 363 -8.31 39.00 -8.24
N SER A 364 -9.51 38.44 -8.30
CA SER A 364 -9.92 37.09 -8.61
C SER A 364 -9.39 36.46 -9.93
N ARG A 365 -8.49 37.11 -10.65
CA ARG A 365 -7.91 36.58 -11.90
C ARG A 365 -6.71 35.63 -11.71
N SER A 366 -5.98 35.73 -10.60
CA SER A 366 -4.80 34.87 -10.34
C SER A 366 -5.17 33.45 -9.90
N PHE A 367 -6.31 33.25 -9.27
CA PHE A 367 -6.75 31.96 -8.76
C PHE A 367 -7.24 31.02 -9.88
N VAL A 368 -7.89 31.57 -10.89
CA VAL A 368 -8.37 30.85 -12.06
C VAL A 368 -7.20 30.42 -12.96
N LEU A 369 -6.12 31.19 -13.02
CA LEU A 369 -4.92 30.84 -13.80
C LEU A 369 -4.11 29.69 -13.13
N GLN A 370 -4.06 29.65 -11.81
CA GLN A 370 -3.40 28.56 -11.08
C GLN A 370 -4.16 27.24 -11.16
N LEU A 371 -5.50 27.26 -11.21
CA LEU A 371 -6.29 26.06 -11.46
C LEU A 371 -6.14 25.53 -12.90
N ARG A 372 -5.98 26.41 -13.89
CA ARG A 372 -5.74 26.02 -15.29
C ARG A 372 -4.35 25.40 -15.49
N LEU A 373 -3.33 25.86 -14.78
CA LEU A 373 -1.98 25.25 -14.85
C LEU A 373 -1.92 23.88 -14.19
N LEU A 374 -2.72 23.61 -13.16
CA LEU A 374 -2.81 22.30 -12.52
C LEU A 374 -3.58 21.25 -13.38
N THR A 375 -4.52 21.70 -14.22
CA THR A 375 -5.29 20.82 -15.10
C THR A 375 -4.56 20.51 -16.41
N THR A 376 -3.74 21.42 -16.93
CA THR A 376 -2.91 21.17 -18.13
C THR A 376 -1.71 20.25 -17.86
N ASP A 377 -1.11 20.31 -16.65
CA ASP A 377 0.00 19.43 -16.24
C ASP A 377 -0.48 17.99 -16.00
N PHE A 378 -1.78 17.77 -15.79
CA PHE A 378 -2.37 16.45 -15.61
C PHE A 378 -2.70 15.74 -16.94
N ALA A 379 -3.07 16.50 -17.97
CA ALA A 379 -3.38 15.96 -19.29
C ALA A 379 -2.12 15.52 -20.06
N ASP A 380 -0.99 16.18 -19.85
CA ASP A 380 0.27 15.89 -20.55
C ASP A 380 1.02 14.68 -19.96
N ARG A 381 0.72 14.28 -18.70
CA ARG A 381 1.32 13.09 -18.07
C ARG A 381 0.55 11.78 -18.32
N SER A 382 -0.65 11.83 -18.87
CA SER A 382 -1.46 10.63 -19.16
C SER A 382 -1.01 9.87 -20.43
N ASN A 383 -0.15 10.47 -21.27
CA ASN A 383 0.30 9.87 -22.53
C ASN A 383 1.49 8.89 -22.41
N ILE A 384 2.01 8.60 -21.23
CA ILE A 384 3.20 7.74 -21.06
C ILE A 384 2.86 6.27 -20.70
N HIS A 385 1.61 5.92 -20.42
CA HIS A 385 1.24 4.58 -19.94
C HIS A 385 0.33 3.76 -20.86
N ALA A 386 0.37 3.97 -22.16
CA ALA A 386 -0.40 3.20 -23.16
C ALA A 386 0.15 1.77 -23.43
N SER A 387 1.16 1.28 -22.69
CA SER A 387 1.79 -0.02 -23.00
C SER A 387 1.31 -1.21 -22.16
N ALA A 388 0.39 -1.04 -21.22
CA ALA A 388 -0.07 -2.12 -20.36
C ALA A 388 -1.61 -2.27 -20.33
N GLY A 389 -2.28 -2.35 -21.46
CA GLY A 389 -3.65 -2.88 -21.57
C GLY A 389 -4.72 -2.28 -20.62
N VAL A 390 -4.50 -1.09 -20.07
CA VAL A 390 -5.46 -0.35 -19.24
C VAL A 390 -6.20 0.63 -20.14
N ASP A 391 -7.51 0.41 -20.27
CA ASP A 391 -8.37 1.14 -21.18
C ASP A 391 -8.43 2.65 -20.87
N ALA A 392 -8.39 3.49 -21.91
CA ALA A 392 -8.53 4.95 -21.85
C ALA A 392 -9.87 5.42 -21.22
N ASP A 393 -10.87 4.54 -21.15
CA ASP A 393 -12.20 4.83 -20.59
C ASP A 393 -12.20 4.95 -19.05
N VAL A 394 -11.23 4.35 -18.35
CA VAL A 394 -11.10 4.47 -16.88
C VAL A 394 -10.65 5.88 -16.50
N THR A 395 -9.87 6.52 -17.34
CA THR A 395 -9.42 7.90 -17.12
C THR A 395 -10.55 8.92 -17.25
N SER A 396 -11.50 8.70 -18.13
CA SER A 396 -12.72 9.52 -18.28
C SER A 396 -13.62 9.43 -17.05
N TRP A 397 -13.81 8.23 -16.51
CA TRP A 397 -14.61 7.99 -15.31
C TRP A 397 -13.96 8.60 -14.05
N LEU A 398 -12.63 8.54 -13.95
CA LEU A 398 -11.87 9.18 -12.86
C LEU A 398 -11.94 10.73 -12.95
N ALA A 399 -11.96 11.29 -14.15
CA ALA A 399 -12.08 12.73 -14.35
C ALA A 399 -13.48 13.26 -13.93
N GLU A 400 -14.55 12.54 -14.25
CA GLU A 400 -15.91 12.88 -13.78
C GLU A 400 -16.02 12.73 -12.26
N TRP A 401 -15.39 11.71 -11.67
CA TRP A 401 -15.42 11.48 -10.23
C TRP A 401 -14.64 12.54 -9.46
N THR A 402 -13.46 12.94 -9.94
CA THR A 402 -12.67 14.03 -9.32
C THR A 402 -13.39 15.38 -9.43
N THR A 403 -14.07 15.63 -10.52
CA THR A 403 -14.85 16.88 -10.72
C THR A 403 -16.06 16.93 -9.79
N THR A 404 -16.77 15.81 -9.64
CA THR A 404 -17.95 15.72 -8.73
C THR A 404 -17.52 15.78 -7.25
N TYR A 405 -16.38 15.20 -6.89
CA TYR A 405 -15.85 15.23 -5.53
C TYR A 405 -15.25 16.61 -5.16
N ALA A 406 -14.61 17.31 -6.09
CA ALA A 406 -14.13 18.66 -5.88
C ALA A 406 -15.29 19.67 -5.75
N ALA A 407 -16.37 19.51 -6.51
CA ALA A 407 -17.55 20.35 -6.42
C ALA A 407 -18.31 20.18 -5.08
N SER A 408 -18.32 18.99 -4.49
CA SER A 408 -18.96 18.72 -3.19
C SER A 408 -18.19 19.24 -1.97
N ARG A 409 -16.97 19.76 -2.14
CA ARG A 409 -16.18 20.39 -1.07
C ARG A 409 -16.19 21.93 -1.11
N LEU A 410 -16.80 22.52 -2.14
CA LEU A 410 -16.87 23.98 -2.32
C LEU A 410 -18.27 24.56 -2.02
N LEU A 411 -19.22 23.73 -1.66
CA LEU A 411 -20.51 24.08 -1.05
C LEU A 411 -20.57 23.57 0.40
#